data_ce8caaf701518d038a5cd1761d2f8a6e
#
_entry.id   ce8caaf701518d038a5cd1761d2f8a6e
#
_cell.length_a   1.000
_cell.length_b   1.000
_cell.length_c   1.000
_cell.angle_alpha   90.00
_cell.angle_beta   90.00
_cell.angle_gamma   90.00
#
_symmetry.space_group_name_H-M   'P 1'
#
loop_
_entity.id
_entity.type
_entity.pdbx_description
1 polymer ?
#
loop_
_entity_poly.entity_id
_entity_poly.type
_entity_poly.pdbx_seq_one_letter_code
_entity_poly.pdbx_strand_id
1 'polypeptide(L)'
;MSYWGKIIGGVAGFAMGGPFGAVLGAALGHAADGGVMPNMRLGELGFSPARMAALLGQREQLFAISVVVLAAKLAKCDAPVKRAEIDAFKRQFRIPPESVRDIGRLFDQARESGDSFIPYADQLGEAFADNRGVLEDVLAALFVIARADGPVNGAELEFLSRVHRGFGLDQIAWDRARGALPRQPPSDEPDAYGVLGVARSATDEQLRAAWKQLMRENHPDSLASRGVPQEFIERAGEKVARINAAWDRIKRERGL
;
A
#
# COMPACT_ATOMS: atom_id res chain seq x y z
N MET A 1 18.66 9.29 0.30
CA MET A 1 18.34 8.79 1.65
C MET A 1 17.23 7.77 1.47
N SER A 2 17.40 6.55 2.02
CA SER A 2 16.42 5.48 1.90
C SER A 2 15.09 5.93 2.53
N TYR A 3 13.99 5.66 1.83
CA TYR A 3 12.62 5.89 2.28
C TYR A 3 12.38 5.31 3.69
N TRP A 4 12.84 4.09 3.92
CA TRP A 4 12.73 3.40 5.20
C TRP A 4 13.53 4.07 6.34
N GLY A 5 14.57 4.84 6.03
CA GLY A 5 15.35 5.61 7.02
C GLY A 5 14.57 6.78 7.63
N LYS A 6 13.61 7.36 6.91
CA LYS A 6 12.75 8.44 7.42
C LYS A 6 11.71 7.95 8.44
N ILE A 7 11.41 6.65 8.46
CA ILE A 7 10.47 6.02 9.40
C ILE A 7 11.06 5.94 10.80
N ILE A 8 12.37 5.89 10.91
CA ILE A 8 13.11 5.74 12.18
C ILE A 8 12.79 6.89 13.15
N GLY A 9 12.57 8.12 12.64
CA GLY A 9 12.10 9.25 13.46
C GLY A 9 10.70 9.06 14.07
N GLY A 10 9.85 8.25 13.45
CA GLY A 10 8.52 7.91 13.96
C GLY A 10 8.51 6.87 15.09
N VAL A 11 9.56 6.07 15.24
CA VAL A 11 9.66 5.01 16.26
C VAL A 11 9.66 5.58 17.68
N ALA A 12 10.26 6.75 17.91
CA ALA A 12 10.24 7.40 19.22
C ALA A 12 8.83 7.84 19.65
N GLY A 13 8.00 8.31 18.71
CA GLY A 13 6.60 8.65 18.94
C GLY A 13 5.72 7.42 19.21
N PHE A 14 6.05 6.29 18.60
CA PHE A 14 5.34 5.03 18.79
C PHE A 14 5.44 4.51 20.25
N ALA A 15 6.60 4.66 20.88
CA ALA A 15 6.82 4.23 22.27
C ALA A 15 5.97 5.02 23.29
N MET A 16 5.55 6.24 22.96
CA MET A 16 4.80 7.14 23.88
C MET A 16 3.28 7.17 23.58
N GLY A 17 2.82 6.76 22.42
CA GLY A 17 1.40 6.90 22.03
C GLY A 17 0.91 5.83 21.05
N GLY A 18 1.54 4.67 21.00
CA GLY A 18 1.20 3.60 20.07
C GLY A 18 1.44 3.97 18.61
N PRO A 19 0.86 3.23 17.67
CA PRO A 19 1.04 3.49 16.24
C PRO A 19 0.61 4.92 15.81
N PHE A 20 -0.35 5.53 16.51
CA PHE A 20 -0.74 6.93 16.33
C PHE A 20 0.33 7.90 16.83
N GLY A 21 1.01 7.56 17.92
CA GLY A 21 2.14 8.35 18.45
C GLY A 21 3.33 8.37 17.49
N ALA A 22 3.52 7.32 16.69
CA ALA A 22 4.57 7.28 15.67
C ALA A 22 4.34 8.30 14.54
N VAL A 23 3.10 8.41 14.06
CA VAL A 23 2.71 9.40 13.05
C VAL A 23 2.82 10.81 13.61
N LEU A 24 2.38 11.03 14.85
CA LEU A 24 2.46 12.32 15.54
C LEU A 24 3.89 12.66 15.95
N GLY A 25 4.68 11.71 16.45
CA GLY A 25 6.05 11.94 16.86
C GLY A 25 6.98 12.29 15.70
N ALA A 26 6.75 11.71 14.54
CA ALA A 26 7.47 12.09 13.32
C ALA A 26 7.09 13.49 12.83
N ALA A 27 5.81 13.89 12.99
CA ALA A 27 5.33 15.23 12.66
C ALA A 27 5.85 16.30 13.63
N LEU A 28 5.89 15.99 14.92
CA LEU A 28 6.35 16.91 15.97
C LEU A 28 7.87 16.97 16.08
N GLY A 29 8.60 15.92 15.74
CA GLY A 29 10.07 15.93 15.72
C GLY A 29 10.64 16.96 14.73
N HIS A 30 9.94 17.21 13.62
CA HIS A 30 10.30 18.28 12.67
C HIS A 30 9.93 19.68 13.18
N ALA A 31 8.88 19.80 14.02
CA ALA A 31 8.44 21.07 14.59
C ALA A 31 9.24 21.46 15.85
N ALA A 32 9.82 20.49 16.55
CA ALA A 32 10.66 20.72 17.73
C ALA A 32 12.00 21.40 17.39
N ASP A 33 12.56 21.16 16.20
CA ASP A 33 13.72 21.90 15.68
C ASP A 33 13.39 23.40 15.41
N GLY A 34 12.11 23.77 15.37
CA GLY A 34 11.62 25.14 15.13
C GLY A 34 11.16 25.92 16.38
N GLY A 35 11.24 25.36 17.57
CA GLY A 35 11.10 26.10 18.86
C GLY A 35 9.67 26.56 19.25
N VAL A 36 8.58 26.01 18.67
CA VAL A 36 7.20 26.41 19.02
C VAL A 36 6.40 25.20 19.45
N MET A 37 6.27 24.96 20.75
CA MET A 37 5.34 23.98 21.31
C MET A 37 4.12 24.69 21.94
N PRO A 38 2.92 24.62 21.36
CA PRO A 38 1.68 24.85 22.11
C PRO A 38 1.22 23.53 22.74
N ASN A 39 0.84 23.60 24.00
CA ASN A 39 0.25 22.52 24.80
C ASN A 39 -1.18 22.24 24.32
N MET A 40 -1.36 21.61 23.16
CA MET A 40 -2.67 21.27 22.58
C MET A 40 -2.97 19.78 22.81
N ARG A 41 -4.11 19.49 23.43
CA ARG A 41 -4.73 18.16 23.46
C ARG A 41 -5.34 17.89 22.09
N LEU A 42 -4.58 17.23 21.21
CA LEU A 42 -4.93 16.96 19.80
C LEU A 42 -6.18 16.05 19.63
N GLY A 43 -6.62 15.35 20.66
CA GLY A 43 -7.82 14.52 20.63
C GLY A 43 -9.16 15.28 20.54
N GLU A 44 -9.17 16.57 20.85
CA GLU A 44 -10.40 17.40 20.84
C GLU A 44 -10.69 18.06 19.47
N LEU A 45 -9.77 18.03 18.51
CA LEU A 45 -9.89 18.73 17.22
C LEU A 45 -10.55 17.91 16.10
N GLY A 46 -10.94 16.67 16.33
CA GLY A 46 -11.66 15.84 15.33
C GLY A 46 -10.89 15.55 14.04
N PHE A 47 -9.58 15.79 14.01
CA PHE A 47 -8.73 15.49 12.85
C PHE A 47 -8.26 14.04 12.91
N SER A 48 -8.53 13.26 11.86
CA SER A 48 -7.91 11.95 11.72
C SER A 48 -6.40 12.11 11.52
N PRO A 49 -5.56 11.20 12.05
CA PRO A 49 -4.11 11.23 11.83
C PRO A 49 -3.72 11.22 10.35
N ALA A 50 -4.54 10.63 9.47
CA ALA A 50 -4.37 10.68 8.03
C ALA A 50 -4.50 12.11 7.47
N ARG A 51 -5.48 12.88 7.94
CA ARG A 51 -5.61 14.29 7.56
C ARG A 51 -4.43 15.12 8.04
N MET A 52 -3.94 14.84 9.24
CA MET A 52 -2.75 15.52 9.78
C MET A 52 -1.49 15.16 8.97
N ALA A 53 -1.27 13.89 8.65
CA ALA A 53 -0.16 13.43 7.82
C ALA A 53 -0.24 13.99 6.38
N ALA A 54 -1.44 14.09 5.82
CA ALA A 54 -1.67 14.71 4.51
C ALA A 54 -1.39 16.23 4.51
N LEU A 55 -1.78 16.94 5.57
CA LEU A 55 -1.52 18.38 5.74
C LEU A 55 -0.04 18.69 5.95
N LEU A 56 0.71 17.77 6.58
CA LEU A 56 2.14 17.93 6.87
C LEU A 56 3.06 17.36 5.79
N GLY A 57 2.51 16.90 4.65
CA GLY A 57 3.29 16.31 3.56
C GLY A 57 3.90 14.93 3.89
N GLN A 58 3.37 14.22 4.89
CA GLN A 58 3.93 12.99 5.43
C GLN A 58 3.20 11.71 4.93
N ARG A 59 2.61 11.75 3.74
CA ARG A 59 1.94 10.57 3.13
C ARG A 59 2.84 9.34 3.10
N GLU A 60 4.14 9.53 2.84
CA GLU A 60 5.13 8.46 2.83
C GLU A 60 5.24 7.74 4.18
N GLN A 61 5.25 8.50 5.28
CA GLN A 61 5.35 7.93 6.62
C GLN A 61 4.06 7.19 7.00
N LEU A 62 2.90 7.78 6.70
CA LEU A 62 1.61 7.13 6.91
C LEU A 62 1.56 5.80 6.17
N PHE A 63 1.95 5.78 4.88
CA PHE A 63 1.99 4.58 4.07
C PHE A 63 2.84 3.50 4.73
N ALA A 64 4.09 3.82 5.08
CA ALA A 64 5.01 2.85 5.63
C ALA A 64 4.56 2.29 6.98
N ILE A 65 4.11 3.15 7.90
CA ILE A 65 3.62 2.72 9.22
C ILE A 65 2.39 1.83 9.04
N SER A 66 1.41 2.26 8.21
CA SER A 66 0.19 1.47 7.99
C SER A 66 0.50 0.10 7.40
N VAL A 67 1.40 0.01 6.43
CA VAL A 67 1.79 -1.26 5.82
C VAL A 67 2.47 -2.19 6.83
N VAL A 68 3.37 -1.68 7.68
CA VAL A 68 4.03 -2.49 8.72
C VAL A 68 3.00 -2.97 9.75
N VAL A 69 2.10 -2.10 10.20
CA VAL A 69 1.05 -2.45 11.16
C VAL A 69 0.11 -3.50 10.59
N LEU A 70 -0.38 -3.30 9.36
CA LEU A 70 -1.29 -4.25 8.71
C LEU A 70 -0.61 -5.62 8.53
N ALA A 71 0.65 -5.66 8.10
CA ALA A 71 1.38 -6.92 7.95
C ALA A 71 1.62 -7.62 9.31
N ALA A 72 1.97 -6.87 10.36
CA ALA A 72 2.20 -7.43 11.69
C ALA A 72 0.91 -7.98 12.33
N LYS A 73 -0.22 -7.28 12.15
CA LYS A 73 -1.53 -7.70 12.64
C LYS A 73 -2.08 -8.90 11.87
N LEU A 74 -1.86 -8.95 10.56
CA LEU A 74 -2.20 -10.10 9.71
C LEU A 74 -1.44 -11.34 10.20
N ALA A 75 -0.12 -11.25 10.33
CA ALA A 75 0.72 -12.36 10.76
C ALA A 75 0.37 -12.90 12.17
N LYS A 76 -0.31 -12.12 13.00
CA LYS A 76 -0.73 -12.52 14.37
C LYS A 76 -2.21 -12.90 14.45
N CYS A 77 -3.01 -12.75 13.39
CA CYS A 77 -4.47 -12.84 13.53
C CYS A 77 -5.00 -14.24 13.91
N ASP A 78 -4.24 -15.30 13.69
CA ASP A 78 -4.64 -16.70 13.93
C ASP A 78 -3.65 -17.53 14.76
N ALA A 79 -2.35 -17.22 14.71
CA ALA A 79 -1.29 -18.02 15.30
C ALA A 79 -0.05 -17.18 15.69
N PRO A 80 0.93 -17.75 16.39
CA PRO A 80 2.24 -17.13 16.51
C PRO A 80 2.88 -16.88 15.14
N VAL A 81 3.42 -15.68 14.96
CA VAL A 81 4.06 -15.24 13.71
C VAL A 81 5.17 -16.21 13.30
N LYS A 82 5.14 -16.67 12.05
CA LYS A 82 6.14 -17.57 11.49
C LYS A 82 7.21 -16.80 10.70
N ARG A 83 8.40 -17.40 10.64
CA ARG A 83 9.51 -16.78 9.89
C ARG A 83 9.20 -16.58 8.41
N ALA A 84 8.41 -17.49 7.82
CA ALA A 84 8.00 -17.41 6.41
C ALA A 84 7.23 -16.12 6.10
N GLU A 85 6.32 -15.70 6.99
CA GLU A 85 5.54 -14.47 6.86
C GLU A 85 6.44 -13.22 6.98
N ILE A 86 7.38 -13.23 7.94
CA ILE A 86 8.36 -12.14 8.09
C ILE A 86 9.24 -12.02 6.84
N ASP A 87 9.70 -13.13 6.28
CA ASP A 87 10.52 -13.14 5.09
C ASP A 87 9.70 -12.74 3.84
N ALA A 88 8.42 -13.14 3.77
CA ALA A 88 7.50 -12.68 2.73
C ALA A 88 7.27 -11.16 2.83
N PHE A 89 7.03 -10.63 4.04
CA PHE A 89 6.90 -9.21 4.28
C PHE A 89 8.13 -8.44 3.79
N LYS A 90 9.35 -8.85 4.20
CA LYS A 90 10.59 -8.21 3.77
C LYS A 90 10.76 -8.21 2.25
N ARG A 91 10.42 -9.33 1.58
CA ARG A 91 10.51 -9.44 0.12
C ARG A 91 9.48 -8.57 -0.59
N GLN A 92 8.21 -8.60 -0.12
CA GLN A 92 7.12 -7.86 -0.77
C GLN A 92 7.36 -6.35 -0.70
N PHE A 93 7.88 -5.86 0.41
CA PHE A 93 8.12 -4.43 0.63
C PHE A 93 9.58 -4.02 0.43
N ARG A 94 10.44 -4.92 -0.10
CA ARG A 94 11.87 -4.67 -0.42
C ARG A 94 12.58 -3.90 0.69
N ILE A 95 12.46 -4.39 1.93
CA ILE A 95 13.03 -3.71 3.09
C ILE A 95 14.56 -3.75 3.00
N PRO A 96 15.25 -2.58 2.97
CA PRO A 96 16.69 -2.53 2.88
C PRO A 96 17.34 -3.14 4.12
N PRO A 97 18.50 -3.82 3.99
CA PRO A 97 19.19 -4.47 5.11
C PRO A 97 19.47 -3.53 6.29
N GLU A 98 19.81 -2.27 6.02
CA GLU A 98 20.05 -1.24 7.03
C GLU A 98 18.80 -0.87 7.83
N SER A 99 17.62 -1.02 7.27
CA SER A 99 16.33 -0.67 7.90
C SER A 99 15.65 -1.85 8.60
N VAL A 100 16.13 -3.08 8.41
CA VAL A 100 15.50 -4.31 8.94
C VAL A 100 15.34 -4.27 10.45
N ARG A 101 16.32 -3.73 11.19
CA ARG A 101 16.28 -3.67 12.66
C ARG A 101 15.15 -2.77 13.16
N ASP A 102 15.00 -1.59 12.57
CA ASP A 102 14.06 -0.58 13.05
C ASP A 102 12.63 -0.92 12.62
N ILE A 103 12.48 -1.43 11.40
CA ILE A 103 11.20 -1.96 10.91
C ILE A 103 10.80 -3.21 11.71
N GLY A 104 11.75 -4.06 12.08
CA GLY A 104 11.50 -5.20 12.96
C GLY A 104 10.96 -4.79 14.31
N ARG A 105 11.50 -3.74 14.93
CA ARG A 105 10.96 -3.19 16.19
C ARG A 105 9.54 -2.67 16.04
N LEU A 106 9.26 -1.94 14.97
CA LEU A 106 7.90 -1.43 14.69
C LEU A 106 6.93 -2.59 14.46
N PHE A 107 7.35 -3.61 13.72
CA PHE A 107 6.58 -4.81 13.47
C PHE A 107 6.24 -5.55 14.79
N ASP A 108 7.25 -5.77 15.66
CA ASP A 108 7.08 -6.41 16.95
C ASP A 108 6.14 -5.61 17.88
N GLN A 109 6.31 -4.30 17.94
CA GLN A 109 5.42 -3.42 18.72
C GLN A 109 3.99 -3.45 18.19
N ALA A 110 3.81 -3.37 16.87
CA ALA A 110 2.50 -3.45 16.24
C ALA A 110 1.82 -4.80 16.50
N ARG A 111 2.59 -5.88 16.41
CA ARG A 111 2.14 -7.25 16.71
C ARG A 111 1.65 -7.39 18.15
N GLU A 112 2.36 -6.78 19.11
CA GLU A 112 2.08 -6.92 20.55
C GLU A 112 1.02 -5.93 21.05
N SER A 113 0.79 -4.82 20.34
CA SER A 113 -0.22 -3.85 20.74
C SER A 113 -1.64 -4.45 20.68
N GLY A 114 -2.51 -4.00 21.60
CA GLY A 114 -3.94 -4.33 21.59
C GLY A 114 -4.77 -3.50 20.61
N ASP A 115 -4.13 -2.56 19.86
CA ASP A 115 -4.83 -1.62 19.02
C ASP A 115 -5.44 -2.28 17.79
N SER A 116 -6.59 -1.76 17.37
CA SER A 116 -7.24 -2.16 16.12
C SER A 116 -6.41 -1.74 14.91
N PHE A 117 -6.37 -2.59 13.89
CA PHE A 117 -5.76 -2.28 12.59
C PHE A 117 -6.69 -1.48 11.67
N ILE A 118 -7.99 -1.43 11.97
CA ILE A 118 -8.99 -0.79 11.10
C ILE A 118 -8.66 0.67 10.81
N PRO A 119 -8.31 1.53 11.80
CA PRO A 119 -7.96 2.92 11.53
C PRO A 119 -6.80 3.09 10.56
N TYR A 120 -5.85 2.15 10.52
CA TYR A 120 -4.72 2.18 9.57
C TYR A 120 -5.16 1.86 8.15
N ALA A 121 -6.08 0.91 7.98
CA ALA A 121 -6.67 0.59 6.69
C ALA A 121 -7.51 1.77 6.17
N ASP A 122 -8.36 2.34 7.00
CA ASP A 122 -9.22 3.47 6.63
C ASP A 122 -8.40 4.70 6.25
N GLN A 123 -7.40 5.06 7.07
CA GLN A 123 -6.53 6.21 6.81
C GLN A 123 -5.69 6.04 5.56
N LEU A 124 -5.19 4.83 5.31
CA LEU A 124 -4.46 4.53 4.08
C LEU A 124 -5.39 4.63 2.88
N GLY A 125 -6.62 4.11 2.98
CA GLY A 125 -7.67 4.22 1.98
C GLY A 125 -8.01 5.67 1.64
N GLU A 126 -8.22 6.52 2.66
CA GLU A 126 -8.48 7.96 2.49
C GLU A 126 -7.29 8.69 1.85
N ALA A 127 -6.07 8.45 2.37
CA ALA A 127 -4.86 9.14 1.90
C ALA A 127 -4.52 8.81 0.45
N PHE A 128 -4.85 7.62 -0.04
CA PHE A 128 -4.58 7.15 -1.40
C PHE A 128 -5.84 6.87 -2.22
N ALA A 129 -6.98 7.47 -1.86
CA ALA A 129 -8.24 7.33 -2.61
C ALA A 129 -8.12 7.75 -4.08
N ASP A 130 -7.20 8.67 -4.37
CA ASP A 130 -6.82 9.13 -5.70
C ASP A 130 -5.87 8.18 -6.44
N ASN A 131 -5.41 7.10 -5.78
CA ASN A 131 -4.49 6.10 -6.34
C ASN A 131 -4.83 4.68 -5.88
N ARG A 132 -5.98 4.18 -6.32
CA ARG A 132 -6.49 2.83 -5.98
C ARG A 132 -5.52 1.71 -6.37
N GLY A 133 -4.71 1.91 -7.40
CA GLY A 133 -3.73 0.91 -7.84
C GLY A 133 -2.70 0.58 -6.76
N VAL A 134 -2.23 1.57 -6.00
CA VAL A 134 -1.31 1.36 -4.87
C VAL A 134 -1.98 0.58 -3.75
N LEU A 135 -3.25 0.89 -3.43
CA LEU A 135 -4.01 0.18 -2.40
C LEU A 135 -4.25 -1.29 -2.79
N GLU A 136 -4.52 -1.55 -4.07
CA GLU A 136 -4.65 -2.90 -4.60
C GLU A 136 -3.33 -3.67 -4.52
N ASP A 137 -2.20 -3.04 -4.85
CA ASP A 137 -0.87 -3.63 -4.74
C ASP A 137 -0.51 -3.96 -3.27
N VAL A 138 -0.89 -3.11 -2.32
CA VAL A 138 -0.74 -3.40 -0.88
C VAL A 138 -1.60 -4.59 -0.47
N LEU A 139 -2.87 -4.63 -0.88
CA LEU A 139 -3.76 -5.75 -0.58
C LEU A 139 -3.21 -7.07 -1.16
N ALA A 140 -2.73 -7.05 -2.40
CA ALA A 140 -2.10 -8.21 -3.04
C ALA A 140 -0.84 -8.66 -2.29
N ALA A 141 -0.01 -7.74 -1.81
CA ALA A 141 1.15 -8.04 -0.99
C ALA A 141 0.76 -8.71 0.34
N LEU A 142 -0.31 -8.25 1.00
CA LEU A 142 -0.84 -8.87 2.21
C LEU A 142 -1.35 -10.29 1.94
N PHE A 143 -2.02 -10.55 0.80
CA PHE A 143 -2.38 -11.91 0.39
C PHE A 143 -1.17 -12.82 0.18
N VAL A 144 -0.05 -12.30 -0.34
CA VAL A 144 1.20 -13.07 -0.48
C VAL A 144 1.80 -13.39 0.88
N ILE A 145 1.73 -12.48 1.85
CA ILE A 145 2.20 -12.73 3.22
C ILE A 145 1.34 -13.81 3.89
N ALA A 146 0.01 -13.70 3.82
CA ALA A 146 -0.90 -14.70 4.36
C ALA A 146 -0.67 -16.12 3.78
N ARG A 147 -0.23 -16.23 2.53
CA ARG A 147 0.07 -17.51 1.87
C ARG A 147 1.48 -18.01 2.12
N ALA A 148 2.31 -17.30 2.84
CA ALA A 148 3.73 -17.63 2.97
C ALA A 148 3.97 -18.95 3.71
N ASP A 149 3.06 -19.37 4.55
CA ASP A 149 3.16 -20.58 5.38
C ASP A 149 2.06 -21.62 5.09
N GLY A 150 1.11 -21.31 4.19
CA GLY A 150 0.03 -22.22 3.81
C GLY A 150 -1.13 -21.54 3.05
N PRO A 151 -2.25 -22.23 2.89
CA PRO A 151 -3.47 -21.63 2.36
C PRO A 151 -4.02 -20.57 3.31
N VAL A 152 -4.55 -19.47 2.77
CA VAL A 152 -5.21 -18.43 3.57
C VAL A 152 -6.36 -19.04 4.35
N ASN A 153 -6.33 -18.90 5.67
CA ASN A 153 -7.35 -19.42 6.57
C ASN A 153 -8.51 -18.42 6.79
N GLY A 154 -9.51 -18.81 7.59
CA GLY A 154 -10.70 -18.01 7.82
C GLY A 154 -10.43 -16.68 8.53
N ALA A 155 -9.53 -16.67 9.53
CA ALA A 155 -9.18 -15.45 10.28
C ALA A 155 -8.42 -14.45 9.41
N GLU A 156 -7.46 -14.93 8.63
CA GLU A 156 -6.73 -14.12 7.66
C GLU A 156 -7.65 -13.56 6.57
N LEU A 157 -8.58 -14.39 6.07
CA LEU A 157 -9.53 -13.95 5.06
C LEU A 157 -10.46 -12.85 5.61
N GLU A 158 -10.92 -12.97 6.85
CA GLU A 158 -11.72 -11.94 7.50
C GLU A 158 -10.90 -10.65 7.70
N PHE A 159 -9.66 -10.77 8.15
CA PHE A 159 -8.74 -9.64 8.26
C PHE A 159 -8.58 -8.89 6.92
N LEU A 160 -8.22 -9.63 5.88
CA LEU A 160 -8.02 -9.08 4.53
C LEU A 160 -9.30 -8.44 3.97
N SER A 161 -10.47 -9.03 4.26
CA SER A 161 -11.76 -8.45 3.87
C SER A 161 -12.04 -7.11 4.56
N ARG A 162 -11.63 -6.96 5.82
CA ARG A 162 -11.76 -5.68 6.55
C ARG A 162 -10.78 -4.64 5.99
N VAL A 163 -9.54 -5.03 5.67
CA VAL A 163 -8.57 -4.14 5.01
C VAL A 163 -9.08 -3.68 3.65
N HIS A 164 -9.59 -4.59 2.82
CA HIS A 164 -10.20 -4.28 1.53
C HIS A 164 -11.31 -3.23 1.65
N ARG A 165 -12.17 -3.36 2.66
CA ARG A 165 -13.24 -2.38 2.96
C ARG A 165 -12.67 -1.02 3.35
N GLY A 166 -11.69 -0.98 4.26
CA GLY A 166 -11.02 0.26 4.67
C GLY A 166 -10.32 0.97 3.50
N PHE A 167 -9.81 0.21 2.54
CA PHE A 167 -9.23 0.77 1.31
C PHE A 167 -10.27 1.30 0.32
N GLY A 168 -11.57 1.04 0.53
CA GLY A 168 -12.64 1.44 -0.39
C GLY A 168 -12.52 0.85 -1.80
N LEU A 169 -11.89 -0.33 -1.92
CA LEU A 169 -11.71 -1.03 -3.19
C LEU A 169 -12.98 -1.79 -3.59
N ASP A 170 -13.14 -2.01 -4.90
CA ASP A 170 -14.25 -2.79 -5.44
C ASP A 170 -13.97 -4.30 -5.43
N GLN A 171 -15.00 -5.09 -5.78
CA GLN A 171 -14.89 -6.56 -5.80
C GLN A 171 -13.86 -7.05 -6.84
N ILE A 172 -13.71 -6.33 -7.95
CA ILE A 172 -12.75 -6.70 -9.00
C ILE A 172 -11.31 -6.59 -8.47
N ALA A 173 -11.01 -5.52 -7.72
CA ALA A 173 -9.72 -5.33 -7.05
C ALA A 173 -9.45 -6.43 -6.00
N TRP A 174 -10.49 -6.85 -5.26
CA TRP A 174 -10.40 -7.99 -4.34
C TRP A 174 -10.03 -9.28 -5.06
N ASP A 175 -10.74 -9.59 -6.14
CA ASP A 175 -10.54 -10.83 -6.89
C ASP A 175 -9.15 -10.84 -7.57
N ARG A 176 -8.67 -9.71 -8.04
CA ARG A 176 -7.29 -9.55 -8.54
C ARG A 176 -6.26 -9.76 -7.44
N ALA A 177 -6.40 -9.08 -6.30
CA ALA A 177 -5.48 -9.19 -5.17
C ALA A 177 -5.44 -10.61 -4.61
N ARG A 178 -6.60 -11.25 -4.52
CA ARG A 178 -6.74 -12.66 -4.12
C ARG A 178 -6.17 -13.64 -5.15
N GLY A 179 -5.89 -13.21 -6.38
CA GLY A 179 -5.48 -14.09 -7.47
C GLY A 179 -6.59 -15.05 -7.92
N ALA A 180 -7.86 -14.71 -7.67
CA ALA A 180 -9.01 -15.49 -8.06
C ALA A 180 -9.42 -15.25 -9.54
N LEU A 181 -9.04 -14.09 -10.08
CA LEU A 181 -9.12 -13.90 -11.54
C LEU A 181 -8.04 -14.79 -12.17
N PRO A 182 -8.40 -15.60 -13.16
CA PRO A 182 -7.44 -16.44 -13.83
C PRO A 182 -6.27 -15.55 -14.29
N ARG A 183 -5.06 -15.79 -13.77
CA ARG A 183 -3.89 -15.46 -14.55
C ARG A 183 -4.12 -16.16 -15.86
N GLN A 184 -4.36 -15.41 -16.92
CA GLN A 184 -4.37 -16.00 -18.25
C GLN A 184 -3.14 -16.90 -18.33
N PRO A 185 -3.30 -18.17 -18.81
CA PRO A 185 -2.16 -19.04 -19.01
C PRO A 185 -1.10 -18.23 -19.74
N PRO A 186 0.19 -18.49 -19.55
CA PRO A 186 1.22 -17.88 -20.36
C PRO A 186 0.98 -18.35 -21.83
N SER A 187 0.07 -17.65 -22.49
CA SER A 187 0.14 -17.48 -23.93
C SER A 187 1.41 -16.67 -24.11
N ASP A 188 2.26 -17.05 -25.03
CA ASP A 188 3.53 -16.36 -25.31
C ASP A 188 3.36 -14.84 -25.55
N GLU A 189 2.11 -14.36 -25.53
CA GLU A 189 1.73 -12.94 -25.61
C GLU A 189 0.60 -12.58 -24.65
N PRO A 190 0.79 -11.61 -23.73
CA PRO A 190 -0.27 -11.12 -22.83
C PRO A 190 -1.46 -10.57 -23.64
N ASP A 191 -2.71 -10.92 -23.24
CA ASP A 191 -3.89 -10.34 -23.86
C ASP A 191 -3.92 -8.82 -23.63
N ALA A 192 -3.69 -8.06 -24.69
CA ALA A 192 -3.57 -6.61 -24.64
C ALA A 192 -4.86 -5.93 -24.11
N TYR A 193 -6.04 -6.48 -24.42
CA TYR A 193 -7.32 -5.96 -23.93
C TYR A 193 -7.50 -6.25 -22.42
N GLY A 194 -7.08 -7.43 -21.98
CA GLY A 194 -7.08 -7.79 -20.56
C GLY A 194 -6.11 -6.93 -19.73
N VAL A 195 -4.95 -6.55 -20.29
CA VAL A 195 -4.01 -5.61 -19.63
C VAL A 195 -4.64 -4.23 -19.45
N LEU A 196 -5.44 -3.74 -20.41
CA LEU A 196 -6.17 -2.48 -20.31
C LEU A 196 -7.46 -2.59 -19.48
N GLY A 197 -7.88 -3.81 -19.08
CA GLY A 197 -9.10 -4.04 -18.33
C GLY A 197 -10.38 -3.77 -19.11
N VAL A 198 -10.36 -3.96 -20.43
CA VAL A 198 -11.50 -3.72 -21.33
C VAL A 198 -11.85 -4.96 -22.13
N ALA A 199 -13.11 -5.05 -22.58
CA ALA A 199 -13.53 -6.12 -23.48
C ALA A 199 -12.93 -5.93 -24.88
N ARG A 200 -12.71 -7.02 -25.61
CA ARG A 200 -12.28 -6.95 -27.03
C ARG A 200 -13.28 -6.21 -27.93
N SER A 201 -14.55 -6.14 -27.54
CA SER A 201 -15.61 -5.38 -28.21
C SER A 201 -15.65 -3.89 -27.85
N ALA A 202 -14.78 -3.41 -26.96
CA ALA A 202 -14.73 -2.00 -26.54
C ALA A 202 -14.47 -1.09 -27.76
N THR A 203 -15.09 0.09 -27.76
CA THR A 203 -14.84 1.10 -28.81
C THR A 203 -13.44 1.69 -28.68
N ASP A 204 -12.94 2.31 -29.76
CA ASP A 204 -11.62 2.95 -29.77
C ASP A 204 -11.52 4.09 -28.76
N GLU A 205 -12.64 4.78 -28.50
CA GLU A 205 -12.72 5.82 -27.47
C GLU A 205 -12.61 5.21 -26.07
N GLN A 206 -13.29 4.09 -25.82
CA GLN A 206 -13.19 3.36 -24.54
C GLN A 206 -11.77 2.84 -24.30
N LEU A 207 -11.13 2.32 -25.33
CA LEU A 207 -9.73 1.87 -25.28
C LEU A 207 -8.77 3.01 -24.94
N ARG A 208 -8.92 4.17 -25.63
CA ARG A 208 -8.10 5.36 -25.36
C ARG A 208 -8.33 5.92 -23.96
N ALA A 209 -9.58 5.90 -23.49
CA ALA A 209 -9.92 6.36 -22.14
C ALA A 209 -9.31 5.45 -21.07
N ALA A 210 -9.41 4.13 -21.22
CA ALA A 210 -8.81 3.16 -20.31
C ALA A 210 -7.28 3.29 -20.25
N TRP A 211 -6.63 3.36 -21.41
CA TRP A 211 -5.18 3.57 -21.47
C TRP A 211 -4.76 4.87 -20.77
N LYS A 212 -5.43 6.01 -21.06
CA LYS A 212 -5.12 7.29 -20.42
C LYS A 212 -5.33 7.25 -18.91
N GLN A 213 -6.35 6.55 -18.45
CA GLN A 213 -6.64 6.39 -17.02
C GLN A 213 -5.53 5.59 -16.35
N LEU A 214 -5.19 4.40 -16.88
CA LEU A 214 -4.13 3.55 -16.36
C LEU A 214 -2.78 4.25 -16.34
N MET A 215 -2.46 5.03 -17.37
CA MET A 215 -1.23 5.83 -17.42
C MET A 215 -1.19 6.88 -16.31
N ARG A 216 -2.27 7.63 -16.09
CA ARG A 216 -2.34 8.63 -15.00
C ARG A 216 -2.22 8.01 -13.61
N GLU A 217 -2.83 6.84 -13.41
CA GLU A 217 -2.84 6.13 -12.13
C GLU A 217 -1.49 5.51 -11.78
N ASN A 218 -0.71 5.09 -12.80
CA ASN A 218 0.53 4.36 -12.58
C ASN A 218 1.79 5.13 -13.01
N HIS A 219 1.67 6.40 -13.44
CA HIS A 219 2.83 7.17 -13.87
C HIS A 219 3.80 7.42 -12.71
N PRO A 220 5.11 7.08 -12.87
CA PRO A 220 6.10 7.23 -11.80
C PRO A 220 6.13 8.61 -11.16
N ASP A 221 6.10 9.69 -11.96
CA ASP A 221 6.13 11.07 -11.45
C ASP A 221 4.87 11.41 -10.64
N SER A 222 3.71 10.90 -11.07
CA SER A 222 2.46 11.08 -10.32
C SER A 222 2.48 10.34 -8.99
N LEU A 223 3.11 9.17 -8.94
CA LEU A 223 3.27 8.40 -7.71
C LEU A 223 4.27 9.06 -6.77
N ALA A 224 5.40 9.53 -7.29
CA ALA A 224 6.43 10.25 -6.53
C ALA A 224 5.87 11.53 -5.90
N SER A 225 5.10 12.32 -6.66
CA SER A 225 4.48 13.55 -6.14
C SER A 225 3.40 13.30 -5.06
N ARG A 226 2.89 12.07 -4.97
CA ARG A 226 1.89 11.64 -3.98
C ARG A 226 2.50 10.95 -2.76
N GLY A 227 3.82 10.88 -2.66
CA GLY A 227 4.52 10.26 -1.54
C GLY A 227 4.44 8.73 -1.53
N VAL A 228 4.36 8.11 -2.70
CA VAL A 228 4.45 6.64 -2.84
C VAL A 228 5.91 6.21 -2.70
N PRO A 229 6.23 5.15 -1.94
CA PRO A 229 7.59 4.64 -1.82
C PRO A 229 8.23 4.27 -3.16
N GLN A 230 9.54 4.47 -3.27
CA GLN A 230 10.31 4.23 -4.48
C GLN A 230 10.12 2.80 -5.04
N GLU A 231 10.01 1.81 -4.16
CA GLU A 231 9.82 0.41 -4.53
C GLU A 231 8.48 0.15 -5.25
N PHE A 232 7.44 0.91 -4.88
CA PHE A 232 6.14 0.87 -5.56
C PHE A 232 6.17 1.66 -6.86
N ILE A 233 6.93 2.76 -6.91
CA ILE A 233 7.17 3.53 -8.14
C ILE A 233 7.88 2.67 -9.19
N GLU A 234 8.88 1.88 -8.80
CA GLU A 234 9.58 0.96 -9.70
C GLU A 234 8.64 -0.13 -10.25
N ARG A 235 7.79 -0.74 -9.40
CA ARG A 235 6.76 -1.68 -9.85
C ARG A 235 5.74 -1.04 -10.79
N ALA A 236 5.37 0.20 -10.50
CA ALA A 236 4.47 0.95 -11.37
C ALA A 236 5.14 1.24 -12.73
N GLY A 237 6.43 1.49 -12.78
CA GLY A 237 7.20 1.61 -14.01
C GLY A 237 7.11 0.35 -14.89
N GLU A 238 7.27 -0.84 -14.30
CA GLU A 238 7.07 -2.12 -15.00
C GLU A 238 5.61 -2.29 -15.49
N LYS A 239 4.63 -1.84 -14.69
CA LYS A 239 3.21 -1.87 -15.06
C LYS A 239 2.91 -0.92 -16.21
N VAL A 240 3.46 0.29 -16.18
CA VAL A 240 3.36 1.28 -17.27
C VAL A 240 3.97 0.74 -18.57
N ALA A 241 5.12 0.08 -18.52
CA ALA A 241 5.72 -0.54 -19.70
C ALA A 241 4.79 -1.60 -20.31
N ARG A 242 4.15 -2.44 -19.49
CA ARG A 242 3.17 -3.43 -19.96
C ARG A 242 1.90 -2.79 -20.54
N ILE A 243 1.40 -1.73 -19.91
CA ILE A 243 0.23 -0.97 -20.41
C ILE A 243 0.55 -0.37 -21.79
N ASN A 244 1.71 0.22 -21.97
CA ASN A 244 2.12 0.81 -23.25
C ASN A 244 2.30 -0.27 -24.33
N ALA A 245 2.95 -1.38 -24.02
CA ALA A 245 3.10 -2.51 -24.95
C ALA A 245 1.73 -3.06 -25.42
N ALA A 246 0.78 -3.20 -24.49
CA ALA A 246 -0.59 -3.62 -24.79
C ALA A 246 -1.31 -2.60 -25.69
N TRP A 247 -1.19 -1.30 -25.37
CA TRP A 247 -1.77 -0.23 -26.18
C TRP A 247 -1.20 -0.19 -27.60
N ASP A 248 0.12 -0.30 -27.75
CA ASP A 248 0.79 -0.32 -29.06
C ASP A 248 0.39 -1.53 -29.90
N ARG A 249 0.12 -2.67 -29.25
CA ARG A 249 -0.42 -3.86 -29.91
C ARG A 249 -1.84 -3.62 -30.43
N ILE A 250 -2.75 -3.10 -29.56
CA ILE A 250 -4.13 -2.79 -29.95
C ILE A 250 -4.16 -1.78 -31.09
N LYS A 251 -3.31 -0.76 -31.05
CA LYS A 251 -3.19 0.21 -32.17
C LYS A 251 -2.86 -0.49 -33.49
N ARG A 252 -1.92 -1.41 -33.48
CA ARG A 252 -1.53 -2.17 -34.69
C ARG A 252 -2.66 -3.09 -35.16
N GLU A 253 -3.35 -3.77 -34.24
CA GLU A 253 -4.46 -4.67 -34.58
C GLU A 253 -5.66 -3.94 -35.18
N ARG A 254 -5.92 -2.71 -34.73
CA ARG A 254 -7.11 -1.92 -35.13
C ARG A 254 -6.82 -0.82 -36.15
N GLY A 255 -5.55 -0.55 -36.47
CA GLY A 255 -5.18 0.52 -37.40
C GLY A 255 -5.38 1.92 -36.82
N LEU A 256 -5.20 2.12 -35.49
CA LEU A 256 -5.40 3.38 -34.77
C LEU A 256 -4.17 4.29 -34.81
#